data_1469348b142a4955ec518bdcb1522bc3
#
_entry.id   1469348b142a4955ec518bdcb1522bc3
#
_cell.length_a   1.000
_cell.length_b   1.000
_cell.length_c   1.000
_cell.angle_alpha   90.00
_cell.angle_beta   90.00
_cell.angle_gamma   90.00
#
_symmetry.space_group_name_H-M   'P 1'
#
loop_
_entity.id
_entity.type
_entity.pdbx_description
1 polymer ?
#
loop_
_entity_poly.entity_id
_entity_poly.type
_entity_poly.pdbx_seq_one_letter_code
_entity_poly.pdbx_strand_id
1 'polypeptide(L)'
;MSIYITGDVHGDFFELQQWGCAMELKKSDIIVILGDVALNYFGGWKDHKRKKKANALGSEIFCIHGNHEMRPEDAGCYELINWHGGKVWWQPEFPNLIFAKDGEIYDLDGKKVIVLGGAYSVDKYYRLAHDYQWFPNEQPSAEIKKFAEEQL
;
A
#
# COMPACT_ATOMS: atom_id res chain seq x y z
N MET A 1 -9.30 18.30 -4.36
CA MET A 1 -8.75 16.96 -4.06
C MET A 1 -9.48 15.97 -4.94
N SER A 2 -8.76 15.24 -5.75
CA SER A 2 -9.31 14.14 -6.56
C SER A 2 -8.75 12.83 -6.03
N ILE A 3 -9.54 11.74 -6.12
CA ILE A 3 -9.12 10.40 -5.71
C ILE A 3 -9.09 9.54 -6.97
N TYR A 4 -7.93 8.98 -7.24
CA TYR A 4 -7.71 8.07 -8.36
C TYR A 4 -7.43 6.67 -7.82
N ILE A 5 -7.93 5.65 -8.48
CA ILE A 5 -7.77 4.26 -8.04
C ILE A 5 -7.13 3.47 -9.18
N THR A 6 -6.09 2.72 -8.85
CA THR A 6 -5.43 1.80 -9.77
C THR A 6 -5.21 0.43 -9.12
N GLY A 7 -4.92 -0.57 -9.92
CA GLY A 7 -4.51 -1.90 -9.47
C GLY A 7 -3.00 -2.01 -9.25
N ASP A 8 -2.50 -3.21 -9.41
CA ASP A 8 -1.13 -3.63 -9.18
C ASP A 8 -0.12 -2.80 -9.98
N VAL A 9 0.97 -2.39 -9.32
CA VAL A 9 2.07 -1.67 -9.98
C VAL A 9 3.40 -2.42 -9.90
N HIS A 10 3.51 -3.42 -9.02
CA HIS A 10 4.70 -4.28 -8.85
C HIS A 10 6.04 -3.51 -8.80
N GLY A 11 6.03 -2.30 -8.23
CA GLY A 11 7.20 -1.44 -8.09
C GLY A 11 7.61 -0.70 -9.39
N ASP A 12 6.83 -0.81 -10.46
CA ASP A 12 7.00 -0.02 -11.67
C ASP A 12 6.07 1.20 -11.65
N PHE A 13 6.65 2.35 -11.34
CA PHE A 13 5.92 3.62 -11.25
C PHE A 13 6.05 4.47 -12.53
N PHE A 14 6.67 3.95 -13.58
CA PHE A 14 6.92 4.75 -14.78
C PHE A 14 5.62 5.19 -15.46
N GLU A 15 4.71 4.25 -15.72
CA GLU A 15 3.41 4.56 -16.33
C GLU A 15 2.59 5.50 -15.45
N LEU A 16 2.60 5.26 -14.12
CA LEU A 16 1.90 6.11 -13.17
C LEU A 16 2.46 7.54 -13.14
N GLN A 17 3.78 7.69 -13.29
CA GLN A 17 4.42 9.00 -13.41
C GLN A 17 4.03 9.72 -14.69
N GLN A 18 4.04 9.03 -15.83
CA GLN A 18 3.62 9.61 -17.11
C GLN A 18 2.15 10.05 -17.07
N TRP A 19 1.29 9.17 -16.55
CA TRP A 19 -0.12 9.47 -16.37
C TRP A 19 -0.32 10.66 -15.42
N GLY A 20 0.38 10.70 -14.31
CA GLY A 20 0.29 11.79 -13.33
C GLY A 20 0.71 13.14 -13.89
N CYS A 21 1.75 13.15 -14.71
CA CYS A 21 2.15 14.36 -15.45
C CYS A 21 1.06 14.82 -16.45
N ALA A 22 0.49 13.87 -17.20
CA ALA A 22 -0.56 14.19 -18.18
C ALA A 22 -1.85 14.70 -17.52
N MET A 23 -2.16 14.23 -16.33
CA MET A 23 -3.33 14.63 -15.54
C MET A 23 -3.09 15.86 -14.66
N GLU A 24 -1.88 16.42 -14.66
CA GLU A 24 -1.49 17.55 -13.81
C GLU A 24 -1.82 17.32 -12.33
N LEU A 25 -1.42 16.15 -11.81
CA LEU A 25 -1.69 15.75 -10.42
C LEU A 25 -1.24 16.83 -9.44
N LYS A 26 -2.09 17.10 -8.47
CA LYS A 26 -1.84 18.06 -7.39
C LYS A 26 -1.37 17.33 -6.12
N LYS A 27 -0.65 18.03 -5.27
CA LYS A 27 -0.23 17.51 -3.95
C LYS A 27 -1.40 17.07 -3.07
N SER A 28 -2.58 17.68 -3.27
CA SER A 28 -3.82 17.35 -2.55
C SER A 28 -4.58 16.15 -3.12
N ASP A 29 -4.12 15.59 -4.23
CA ASP A 29 -4.78 14.43 -4.85
C ASP A 29 -4.23 13.15 -4.23
N ILE A 30 -5.08 12.13 -4.16
CA ILE A 30 -4.76 10.82 -3.58
C ILE A 30 -4.82 9.77 -4.70
N ILE A 31 -3.76 8.98 -4.80
CA ILE A 31 -3.72 7.79 -5.65
C ILE A 31 -3.86 6.57 -4.76
N VAL A 32 -4.92 5.82 -4.89
CA VAL A 32 -5.15 4.55 -4.18
C VAL A 32 -4.63 3.41 -5.04
N ILE A 33 -3.71 2.60 -4.51
CA ILE A 33 -3.20 1.40 -5.19
C ILE A 33 -3.77 0.17 -4.47
N LEU A 34 -4.54 -0.64 -5.20
CA LEU A 34 -5.27 -1.79 -4.69
C LEU A 34 -4.40 -3.05 -4.67
N GLY A 35 -3.38 -3.07 -3.81
CA GLY A 35 -2.49 -4.22 -3.63
C GLY A 35 -1.27 -4.22 -4.55
N ASP A 36 -0.34 -5.11 -4.25
CA ASP A 36 0.88 -5.41 -5.00
C ASP A 36 1.68 -4.19 -5.46
N VAL A 37 1.87 -3.27 -4.51
CA VAL A 37 2.67 -2.05 -4.72
C VAL A 37 4.15 -2.39 -4.87
N ALA A 38 4.61 -3.46 -4.21
CA ALA A 38 5.98 -3.95 -4.15
C ALA A 38 6.99 -2.92 -3.64
N LEU A 39 6.59 -2.10 -2.68
CA LEU A 39 7.46 -1.18 -1.94
C LEU A 39 8.04 -1.78 -0.66
N ASN A 40 7.56 -2.98 -0.27
CA ASN A 40 8.02 -3.77 0.87
C ASN A 40 8.30 -5.23 0.44
N TYR A 41 8.96 -5.44 -0.68
CA TYR A 41 9.18 -6.77 -1.23
C TYR A 41 10.54 -7.36 -0.86
N PHE A 42 11.62 -6.59 -0.97
CA PHE A 42 12.99 -7.08 -0.79
C PHE A 42 13.54 -6.88 0.64
N GLY A 43 13.01 -5.92 1.38
CA GLY A 43 13.52 -5.53 2.69
C GLY A 43 14.91 -4.89 2.59
N GLY A 44 15.02 -3.65 2.14
CA GLY A 44 16.30 -2.96 2.11
C GLY A 44 16.43 -1.92 0.99
N TRP A 45 17.66 -1.74 0.45
CA TRP A 45 17.97 -0.65 -0.48
C TRP A 45 17.14 -0.68 -1.78
N LYS A 46 16.70 -1.86 -2.23
CA LYS A 46 15.87 -1.98 -3.44
C LYS A 46 14.49 -1.36 -3.21
N ASP A 47 13.88 -1.66 -2.06
CA ASP A 47 12.60 -1.08 -1.67
C ASP A 47 12.75 0.43 -1.42
N HIS A 48 13.84 0.85 -0.76
CA HIS A 48 14.17 2.26 -0.58
C HIS A 48 14.24 3.01 -1.91
N LYS A 49 14.92 2.45 -2.92
CA LYS A 49 15.00 3.04 -4.26
C LYS A 49 13.63 3.15 -4.94
N ARG A 50 12.75 2.14 -4.77
CA ARG A 50 11.38 2.16 -5.28
C ARG A 50 10.53 3.21 -4.56
N LYS A 51 10.60 3.25 -3.22
CA LYS A 51 9.93 4.27 -2.39
C LYS A 51 10.32 5.68 -2.79
N LYS A 52 11.60 5.93 -3.04
CA LYS A 52 12.08 7.24 -3.51
C LYS A 52 11.43 7.66 -4.84
N LYS A 53 11.32 6.73 -5.79
CA LYS A 53 10.64 6.98 -7.07
C LYS A 53 9.16 7.25 -6.90
N ALA A 54 8.46 6.43 -6.13
CA ALA A 54 7.04 6.59 -5.84
C ALA A 54 6.76 7.93 -5.14
N ASN A 55 7.53 8.25 -4.09
CA ASN A 55 7.38 9.49 -3.35
C ASN A 55 7.60 10.76 -4.21
N ALA A 56 8.38 10.65 -5.28
CA ALA A 56 8.65 11.75 -6.21
C ALA A 56 7.46 12.13 -7.11
N LEU A 57 6.38 11.33 -7.12
CA LEU A 57 5.11 11.71 -7.77
C LEU A 57 4.49 12.99 -7.18
N GLY A 58 4.76 13.27 -5.92
CA GLY A 58 4.36 14.51 -5.25
C GLY A 58 2.92 14.55 -4.75
N SER A 59 2.05 13.64 -5.19
CA SER A 59 0.71 13.39 -4.64
C SER A 59 0.78 12.34 -3.55
N GLU A 60 -0.21 12.26 -2.69
CA GLU A 60 -0.31 11.16 -1.71
C GLU A 60 -0.63 9.84 -2.42
N ILE A 61 0.11 8.80 -2.09
CA ILE A 61 -0.09 7.44 -2.59
C ILE A 61 -0.56 6.58 -1.42
N PHE A 62 -1.81 6.19 -1.44
CA PHE A 62 -2.44 5.35 -0.44
C PHE A 62 -2.37 3.89 -0.89
N CYS A 63 -1.49 3.12 -0.27
CA CYS A 63 -1.17 1.75 -0.62
C CYS A 63 -1.99 0.77 0.22
N ILE A 64 -2.73 -0.12 -0.43
CA ILE A 64 -3.38 -1.25 0.21
C ILE A 64 -2.47 -2.47 0.06
N HIS A 65 -2.36 -3.29 1.10
CA HIS A 65 -1.51 -4.47 1.09
C HIS A 65 -1.98 -5.51 0.06
N GLY A 66 -1.05 -6.03 -0.74
CA GLY A 66 -1.25 -7.15 -1.66
C GLY A 66 -0.63 -8.45 -1.14
N ASN A 67 -0.72 -9.54 -1.91
CA ASN A 67 -0.11 -10.82 -1.55
C ASN A 67 1.37 -10.94 -1.97
N HIS A 68 1.84 -10.07 -2.86
CA HIS A 68 3.22 -10.06 -3.36
C HIS A 68 4.11 -9.05 -2.61
N GLU A 69 3.84 -8.81 -1.33
CA GLU A 69 4.65 -7.89 -0.52
C GLU A 69 4.54 -8.19 0.98
N MET A 70 5.55 -7.76 1.72
CA MET A 70 5.54 -7.81 3.17
C MET A 70 4.53 -6.81 3.72
N ARG A 71 3.82 -7.18 4.79
CA ARG A 71 2.95 -6.24 5.51
C ARG A 71 3.77 -5.08 6.08
N PRO A 72 3.24 -3.86 6.06
CA PRO A 72 3.96 -2.70 6.61
C PRO A 72 4.40 -2.88 8.06
N GLU A 73 3.58 -3.51 8.90
CA GLU A 73 3.89 -3.81 10.30
C GLU A 73 5.13 -4.69 10.49
N ASP A 74 5.44 -5.55 9.52
CA ASP A 74 6.59 -6.47 9.57
C ASP A 74 7.86 -5.85 8.99
N ALA A 75 7.74 -4.77 8.24
CA ALA A 75 8.89 -4.13 7.60
C ALA A 75 9.83 -3.38 8.58
N GLY A 76 9.35 -3.08 9.80
CA GLY A 76 10.16 -2.51 10.89
C GLY A 76 10.63 -1.06 10.67
N CYS A 77 10.17 -0.38 9.61
CA CYS A 77 10.57 1.00 9.28
C CYS A 77 9.42 1.99 9.33
N TYR A 78 8.24 1.56 9.69
CA TYR A 78 7.03 2.38 9.74
C TYR A 78 6.63 2.70 11.17
N GLU A 79 5.97 3.84 11.32
CA GLU A 79 5.26 4.25 12.52
C GLU A 79 3.78 4.43 12.22
N LEU A 80 2.92 4.28 13.23
CA LEU A 80 1.49 4.51 13.11
C LEU A 80 1.19 5.98 13.33
N ILE A 81 0.53 6.60 12.35
CA ILE A 81 0.02 7.96 12.44
C ILE A 81 -1.47 7.99 12.13
N ASN A 82 -2.14 9.09 12.49
CA ASN A 82 -3.53 9.34 12.08
C ASN A 82 -3.56 9.99 10.69
N TRP A 83 -4.40 9.47 9.81
CA TRP A 83 -4.61 9.99 8.46
C TRP A 83 -6.07 9.77 8.05
N HIS A 84 -6.76 10.82 7.62
CA HIS A 84 -8.16 10.76 7.16
C HIS A 84 -9.13 9.99 8.08
N GLY A 85 -8.96 10.11 9.39
CA GLY A 85 -9.82 9.51 10.40
C GLY A 85 -9.46 8.08 10.83
N GLY A 86 -8.55 7.41 10.13
CA GLY A 86 -8.00 6.10 10.48
C GLY A 86 -6.51 6.15 10.81
N LYS A 87 -5.96 5.03 11.22
CA LYS A 87 -4.51 4.87 11.43
C LYS A 87 -3.86 4.27 10.18
N VAL A 88 -2.68 4.77 9.85
CA VAL A 88 -1.88 4.29 8.71
C VAL A 88 -0.45 4.05 9.13
N TRP A 89 0.25 3.20 8.37
CA TRP A 89 1.67 3.01 8.46
C TRP A 89 2.38 4.03 7.59
N TRP A 90 3.34 4.76 8.16
CA TRP A 90 3.99 5.88 7.52
C TRP A 90 5.47 5.94 7.88
N GLN A 91 6.29 6.50 6.99
CA GLN A 91 7.72 6.66 7.17
C GLN A 91 8.11 8.11 6.87
N PRO A 92 8.76 8.83 7.80
CA PRO A 92 9.12 10.26 7.62
C PRO A 92 9.94 10.55 6.37
N GLU A 93 10.77 9.59 5.95
CA GLU A 93 11.63 9.72 4.78
C GLU A 93 10.84 9.79 3.46
N PHE A 94 9.64 9.21 3.43
CA PHE A 94 8.77 9.15 2.25
C PHE A 94 7.36 9.64 2.60
N PRO A 95 7.20 10.95 2.85
CA PRO A 95 5.98 11.50 3.43
C PRO A 95 4.71 11.34 2.58
N ASN A 96 4.88 11.15 1.26
CA ASN A 96 3.74 10.94 0.36
C ASN A 96 3.30 9.48 0.26
N LEU A 97 4.01 8.53 0.89
CA LEU A 97 3.67 7.10 0.87
C LEU A 97 2.92 6.74 2.15
N ILE A 98 1.65 6.38 1.99
CA ILE A 98 0.72 6.07 3.06
C ILE A 98 0.31 4.61 2.90
N PHE A 99 0.56 3.76 3.89
CA PHE A 99 0.15 2.36 3.85
C PHE A 99 -1.03 2.13 4.78
N ALA A 100 -2.10 1.61 4.22
CA ALA A 100 -3.31 1.33 4.97
C ALA A 100 -3.05 0.34 6.10
N LYS A 101 -3.68 0.56 7.24
CA LYS A 101 -3.81 -0.45 8.28
C LYS A 101 -5.13 -1.18 8.07
N ASP A 102 -5.05 -2.51 7.97
CA ASP A 102 -6.23 -3.34 7.74
C ASP A 102 -7.28 -3.17 8.85
N GLY A 103 -8.54 -3.10 8.44
CA GLY A 103 -9.69 -2.91 9.31
C GLY A 103 -10.00 -1.46 9.68
N GLU A 104 -9.13 -0.51 9.38
CA GLU A 104 -9.39 0.92 9.64
C GLU A 104 -10.38 1.51 8.61
N ILE A 105 -11.11 2.53 9.06
CA ILE A 105 -12.01 3.31 8.20
C ILE A 105 -11.41 4.69 7.94
N TYR A 106 -11.37 5.07 6.67
CA TYR A 106 -10.85 6.36 6.22
C TYR A 106 -11.96 7.20 5.62
N ASP A 107 -11.90 8.51 5.83
CA ASP A 107 -12.77 9.48 5.17
C ASP A 107 -12.05 10.04 3.94
N LEU A 108 -12.40 9.53 2.77
CA LEU A 108 -11.86 9.98 1.51
C LEU A 108 -12.89 10.87 0.80
N ASP A 109 -12.72 12.17 0.93
CA ASP A 109 -13.62 13.18 0.33
C ASP A 109 -15.09 13.00 0.73
N GLY A 110 -15.36 12.79 2.03
CA GLY A 110 -16.68 12.55 2.60
C GLY A 110 -17.24 11.13 2.41
N LYS A 111 -16.45 10.23 1.83
CA LYS A 111 -16.81 8.81 1.68
C LYS A 111 -16.05 7.97 2.68
N LYS A 112 -16.78 7.18 3.47
CA LYS A 112 -16.19 6.23 4.39
C LYS A 112 -15.74 4.97 3.64
N VAL A 113 -14.46 4.66 3.74
CA VAL A 113 -13.83 3.52 3.08
C VAL A 113 -13.18 2.66 4.14
N ILE A 114 -13.60 1.40 4.26
CA ILE A 114 -12.90 0.39 5.05
C ILE A 114 -11.89 -0.33 4.16
N VAL A 115 -10.72 -0.65 4.72
CA VAL A 115 -9.66 -1.34 3.98
C VAL A 115 -9.39 -2.71 4.61
N LEU A 116 -9.30 -3.71 3.75
CA LEU A 116 -8.83 -5.04 4.10
C LEU A 116 -7.99 -5.57 2.93
N GLY A 117 -6.68 -5.63 3.14
CA GLY A 117 -5.71 -6.02 2.11
C GLY A 117 -5.29 -7.49 2.20
N GLY A 118 -4.55 -7.92 1.18
CA GLY A 118 -4.00 -9.26 1.08
C GLY A 118 -4.91 -10.25 0.33
N ALA A 119 -4.28 -11.29 -0.21
CA ALA A 119 -4.96 -12.36 -0.93
C ALA A 119 -4.18 -13.66 -0.83
N TYR A 120 -4.78 -14.77 -1.24
CA TYR A 120 -4.08 -16.05 -1.37
C TYR A 120 -3.25 -16.09 -2.66
N SER A 121 -1.96 -16.40 -2.54
CA SER A 121 -1.08 -16.59 -3.71
C SER A 121 -1.32 -17.94 -4.36
N VAL A 122 -2.02 -17.96 -5.50
CA VAL A 122 -2.24 -19.19 -6.30
C VAL A 122 -0.92 -19.76 -6.84
N ASP A 123 0.10 -18.94 -6.98
CA ASP A 123 1.44 -19.27 -7.44
C ASP A 123 2.44 -19.59 -6.31
N LYS A 124 1.96 -19.73 -5.06
CA LYS A 124 2.79 -20.00 -3.87
C LYS A 124 3.84 -21.07 -4.08
N TYR A 125 3.43 -22.24 -4.58
CA TYR A 125 4.36 -23.37 -4.75
C TYR A 125 5.39 -23.13 -5.86
N TYR A 126 5.00 -22.44 -6.92
CA TYR A 126 5.92 -22.01 -7.97
C TYR A 126 6.98 -21.06 -7.40
N ARG A 127 6.56 -20.08 -6.62
CA ARG A 127 7.47 -19.09 -5.98
C ARG A 127 8.48 -19.79 -5.05
N LEU A 128 8.00 -20.65 -4.18
CA LEU A 128 8.87 -21.42 -3.27
C LEU A 128 9.86 -22.31 -4.02
N ALA A 129 9.45 -22.93 -5.13
CA ALA A 129 10.33 -23.79 -5.93
C ALA A 129 11.40 -23.02 -6.71
N HIS A 130 11.24 -21.70 -6.92
CA HIS A 130 12.16 -20.85 -7.66
C HIS A 130 12.83 -19.78 -6.78
N ASP A 131 12.81 -19.98 -5.45
CA ASP A 131 13.39 -19.07 -4.46
C ASP A 131 12.86 -17.61 -4.57
N TYR A 132 11.60 -17.42 -4.99
CA TYR A 132 10.94 -16.14 -4.94
C TYR A 132 10.35 -15.88 -3.55
N GLN A 133 10.25 -14.60 -3.18
CA GLN A 133 9.65 -14.21 -1.90
C GLN A 133 8.18 -14.64 -1.83
N TRP A 134 7.83 -15.28 -0.73
CA TRP A 134 6.46 -15.56 -0.32
C TRP A 134 6.30 -15.17 1.14
N PHE A 135 5.18 -14.54 1.47
CA PHE A 135 4.91 -14.00 2.80
C PHE A 135 3.83 -14.84 3.48
N PRO A 136 4.13 -15.52 4.62
CA PRO A 136 3.17 -16.41 5.29
C PRO A 136 1.87 -15.74 5.73
N ASN A 137 1.91 -14.44 6.01
CA ASN A 137 0.78 -13.61 6.43
C ASN A 137 0.19 -12.79 5.26
N GLU A 138 0.30 -13.28 4.04
CA GLU A 138 -0.27 -12.64 2.84
C GLU A 138 -1.77 -12.38 2.94
N GLN A 139 -2.51 -13.23 3.66
CA GLN A 139 -3.92 -13.04 3.95
C GLN A 139 -4.13 -12.37 5.31
N PRO A 140 -5.21 -11.59 5.49
CA PRO A 140 -5.54 -11.03 6.79
C PRO A 140 -5.88 -12.15 7.78
N SER A 141 -5.36 -12.03 9.01
CA SER A 141 -5.63 -12.97 10.09
C SER A 141 -7.10 -12.92 10.55
N ALA A 142 -7.51 -13.92 11.35
CA ALA A 142 -8.86 -13.93 11.93
C ALA A 142 -9.10 -12.70 12.82
N GLU A 143 -8.07 -12.24 13.54
CA GLU A 143 -8.14 -11.06 14.40
C GLU A 143 -8.34 -9.78 13.57
N ILE A 144 -7.62 -9.64 12.45
CA ILE A 144 -7.78 -8.52 11.53
C ILE A 144 -9.19 -8.50 10.93
N LYS A 145 -9.70 -9.65 10.50
CA LYS A 145 -11.07 -9.78 9.95
C LYS A 145 -12.11 -9.41 10.99
N LYS A 146 -11.97 -9.91 12.21
CA LYS A 146 -12.86 -9.57 13.32
C LYS A 146 -12.82 -8.08 13.64
N PHE A 147 -11.63 -7.48 13.70
CA PHE A 147 -11.49 -6.04 13.90
C PHE A 147 -12.21 -5.24 12.80
N ALA A 148 -12.07 -5.65 11.53
CA ALA A 148 -12.77 -5.01 10.43
C ALA A 148 -14.30 -5.14 10.53
N GLU A 149 -14.82 -6.30 10.95
CA GLU A 149 -16.25 -6.52 11.20
C GLU A 149 -16.79 -5.62 12.31
N GLU A 150 -16.01 -5.38 13.37
CA GLU A 150 -16.37 -4.52 14.49
C GLU A 150 -16.44 -3.02 14.11
N GLN A 151 -15.86 -2.62 12.96
CA GLN A 151 -15.93 -1.24 12.46
C GLN A 151 -17.21 -0.95 11.64
N LEU A 152 -17.92 -1.97 11.21
CA LEU A 152 -19.15 -1.85 10.39
C LEU A 152 -20.41 -1.67 11.25
#